data_91fc971c25305b8b56c0cceb9c2d25d4
#
_entry.id   91fc971c25305b8b56c0cceb9c2d25d4
#
_cell.length_a   1.000
_cell.length_b   1.000
_cell.length_c   1.000
_cell.angle_alpha   90.00
_cell.angle_beta   90.00
_cell.angle_gamma   90.00
#
_symmetry.space_group_name_H-M   'P 1'
#
loop_
_entity.id
_entity.type
_entity.pdbx_description
1 polymer ?
#
loop_
_entity_poly.entity_id
_entity_poly.type
_entity_poly.pdbx_seq_one_letter_code
_entity_poly.pdbx_strand_id
1 'polypeptide(L)'
;WLPSRTMWVHAVALLAVLQLVLAHTLDLKPNTEMCFFEDMHVGDEMTLTYQVSGGGNLDIDTRVKNPDGQLLFQQLHKDTGTYEFVAELDGRYTYCFSNDFSSVTDKTVRWVGARSLSDTASTCTVCCI
;
A
#
# COMPACT_ATOMS: atom_id res chain seq x y z
N TRP A 1 39.96 23.23 6.83
CA TRP A 1 38.71 23.53 6.13
C TRP A 1 37.65 22.58 6.64
N LEU A 2 36.99 22.98 7.70
CA LEU A 2 35.80 22.25 8.20
C LEU A 2 34.58 22.80 7.48
N PRO A 3 33.70 21.93 6.91
CA PRO A 3 32.46 22.39 6.32
C PRO A 3 31.61 23.08 7.38
N SER A 4 31.05 24.22 7.02
CA SER A 4 30.22 25.01 7.95
C SER A 4 29.05 24.16 8.49
N ARG A 5 28.68 24.39 9.75
CA ARG A 5 27.56 23.68 10.40
C ARG A 5 26.28 23.69 9.55
N THR A 6 26.08 24.70 8.74
CA THR A 6 24.95 24.82 7.81
C THR A 6 24.96 23.79 6.68
N MET A 7 26.15 23.44 6.16
CA MET A 7 26.25 22.39 5.13
C MET A 7 25.89 21.00 5.67
N TRP A 8 26.22 20.71 6.91
CA TRP A 8 25.86 19.44 7.54
C TRP A 8 24.34 19.32 7.79
N VAL A 9 23.70 20.41 8.18
CA VAL A 9 22.24 20.45 8.38
C VAL A 9 21.50 20.21 7.07
N HIS A 10 21.95 20.78 5.97
CA HIS A 10 21.35 20.54 4.65
C HIS A 10 21.64 19.13 4.11
N ALA A 11 22.79 18.58 4.37
CA ALA A 11 23.11 17.19 3.98
C ALA A 11 22.26 16.18 4.75
N VAL A 12 22.06 16.39 6.05
CA VAL A 12 21.21 15.54 6.89
C VAL A 12 19.73 15.71 6.51
N ALA A 13 19.29 16.93 6.18
CA ALA A 13 17.95 17.19 5.70
C ALA A 13 17.69 16.54 4.33
N LEU A 14 18.65 16.56 3.42
CA LEU A 14 18.55 15.88 2.12
C LEU A 14 18.51 14.34 2.27
N LEU A 15 19.28 13.79 3.21
CA LEU A 15 19.25 12.35 3.53
C LEU A 15 17.93 11.93 4.18
N ALA A 16 17.31 12.81 4.97
CA ALA A 16 16.01 12.55 5.58
C ALA A 16 14.85 12.59 4.56
N VAL A 17 14.99 13.33 3.46
CA VAL A 17 13.99 13.42 2.38
C VAL A 17 14.09 12.23 1.42
N LEU A 18 15.22 11.53 1.38
CA LEU A 18 15.40 10.30 0.61
C LEU A 18 14.84 9.08 1.40
N GLN A 19 13.66 9.22 1.96
CA GLN A 19 12.92 8.07 2.45
C GLN A 19 12.37 7.32 1.24
N LEU A 20 13.08 6.27 0.89
CA LEU A 20 12.68 5.32 -0.13
C LEU A 20 11.25 4.85 0.16
N VAL A 21 10.31 5.27 -0.64
CA VAL A 21 9.00 4.63 -0.71
C VAL A 21 9.25 3.24 -1.27
N LEU A 22 9.33 2.25 -0.39
CA LEU A 22 9.50 0.86 -0.78
C LEU A 22 8.16 0.36 -1.33
N ALA A 23 8.05 0.34 -2.64
CA ALA A 23 6.97 -0.38 -3.29
C ALA A 23 7.21 -1.88 -3.13
N HIS A 24 6.20 -2.58 -2.63
CA HIS A 24 6.24 -4.03 -2.52
C HIS A 24 5.88 -4.65 -3.86
N THR A 25 6.62 -5.70 -4.23
CA THR A 25 6.33 -6.50 -5.41
C THR A 25 5.78 -7.84 -4.97
N LEU A 26 4.67 -8.23 -5.55
CA LEU A 26 3.93 -9.44 -5.27
C LEU A 26 3.70 -10.21 -6.57
N ASP A 27 4.09 -11.48 -6.58
CA ASP A 27 3.81 -12.38 -7.68
C ASP A 27 2.63 -13.28 -7.32
N LEU A 28 1.52 -13.11 -8.03
CA LEU A 28 0.29 -13.88 -7.87
C LEU A 28 0.19 -14.95 -8.95
N LYS A 29 0.17 -16.20 -8.54
CA LYS A 29 -0.08 -17.32 -9.44
C LYS A 29 -1.54 -17.36 -9.91
N PRO A 30 -1.84 -18.07 -11.00
CA PRO A 30 -3.22 -18.32 -11.41
C PRO A 30 -4.04 -18.92 -10.28
N ASN A 31 -5.31 -18.56 -10.18
CA ASN A 31 -6.26 -19.02 -9.18
C ASN A 31 -5.81 -18.79 -7.73
N THR A 32 -5.07 -17.70 -7.47
CA THR A 32 -4.65 -17.35 -6.12
C THR A 32 -5.08 -15.95 -5.72
N GLU A 33 -5.31 -15.76 -4.43
CA GLU A 33 -5.53 -14.47 -3.79
C GLU A 33 -4.52 -14.29 -2.66
N MET A 34 -3.97 -13.09 -2.52
CA MET A 34 -3.16 -12.70 -1.39
C MET A 34 -3.75 -11.51 -0.68
N CYS A 35 -3.86 -11.61 0.63
CA CYS A 35 -4.39 -10.57 1.49
C CYS A 35 -3.33 -10.06 2.46
N PHE A 36 -3.36 -8.76 2.67
CA PHE A 36 -2.57 -8.05 3.66
C PHE A 36 -3.51 -7.35 4.62
N PHE A 37 -3.01 -6.98 5.78
CA PHE A 37 -3.84 -6.32 6.78
C PHE A 37 -3.05 -5.28 7.56
N GLU A 38 -3.79 -4.30 8.04
CA GLU A 38 -3.29 -3.20 8.84
C GLU A 38 -4.25 -2.97 10.01
N ASP A 39 -3.73 -2.93 11.24
CA ASP A 39 -4.52 -2.58 12.41
C ASP A 39 -4.57 -1.05 12.52
N MET A 40 -5.77 -0.47 12.46
CA MET A 40 -6.00 0.97 12.44
C MET A 40 -6.93 1.40 13.56
N HIS A 41 -6.78 2.66 13.98
CA HIS A 41 -7.68 3.33 14.90
C HIS A 41 -8.59 4.29 14.16
N VAL A 42 -9.75 4.58 14.76
CA VAL A 42 -10.68 5.59 14.23
C VAL A 42 -9.94 6.90 14.00
N GLY A 43 -10.09 7.46 12.80
CA GLY A 43 -9.45 8.68 12.36
C GLY A 43 -8.11 8.49 11.65
N ASP A 44 -7.52 7.30 11.67
CA ASP A 44 -6.34 7.01 10.86
C ASP A 44 -6.70 7.04 9.37
N GLU A 45 -5.81 7.59 8.56
CA GLU A 45 -5.98 7.64 7.10
C GLU A 45 -5.09 6.59 6.44
N MET A 46 -5.59 5.94 5.40
CA MET A 46 -4.83 5.01 4.59
C MET A 46 -5.01 5.29 3.11
N THR A 47 -3.91 5.27 2.39
CA THR A 47 -3.87 5.30 0.94
C THR A 47 -3.26 4.01 0.43
N LEU A 48 -4.00 3.27 -0.39
CA LEU A 48 -3.54 2.07 -1.09
C LEU A 48 -3.41 2.39 -2.58
N THR A 49 -2.22 2.25 -3.12
CA THR A 49 -1.95 2.41 -4.57
C THR A 49 -1.32 1.13 -5.09
N TYR A 50 -1.79 0.65 -6.23
CA TYR A 50 -1.23 -0.53 -6.88
C TYR A 50 -1.14 -0.38 -8.39
N GLN A 51 -0.23 -1.15 -8.98
CA GLN A 51 -0.05 -1.27 -10.43
C GLN A 51 0.37 -2.69 -10.78
N VAL A 52 -0.27 -3.27 -11.78
CA VAL A 52 0.16 -4.54 -12.37
C VAL A 52 1.31 -4.25 -13.33
N SER A 53 2.47 -4.84 -13.07
CA SER A 53 3.69 -4.63 -13.84
C SER A 53 4.03 -5.78 -14.78
N GLY A 54 3.35 -6.91 -14.66
CA GLY A 54 3.59 -8.09 -15.49
C GLY A 54 2.43 -9.07 -15.48
N GLY A 55 2.32 -9.85 -16.55
CA GLY A 55 1.43 -10.99 -16.68
C GLY A 55 0.11 -10.71 -17.42
N GLY A 56 -0.16 -11.49 -18.46
CA GLY A 56 -1.42 -11.52 -19.21
C GLY A 56 -1.90 -10.16 -19.67
N ASN A 57 -3.17 -9.83 -19.39
CA ASN A 57 -3.78 -8.55 -19.73
C ASN A 57 -3.40 -7.40 -18.79
N LEU A 58 -2.44 -7.60 -17.90
CA LEU A 58 -2.02 -6.63 -16.87
C LEU A 58 -3.19 -6.19 -15.97
N ASP A 59 -4.03 -7.12 -15.57
CA ASP A 59 -5.23 -6.86 -14.78
C ASP A 59 -5.25 -7.70 -13.50
N ILE A 60 -5.83 -7.16 -12.44
CA ILE A 60 -6.00 -7.77 -11.13
C ILE A 60 -7.32 -7.36 -10.50
N ASP A 61 -7.84 -8.19 -9.61
CA ASP A 61 -8.96 -7.82 -8.74
C ASP A 61 -8.44 -7.33 -7.39
N THR A 62 -8.96 -6.21 -6.94
CA THR A 62 -8.56 -5.62 -5.65
C THR A 62 -9.78 -5.42 -4.77
N ARG A 63 -9.67 -5.76 -3.49
CA ARG A 63 -10.73 -5.58 -2.48
C ARG A 63 -10.14 -5.05 -1.19
N VAL A 64 -10.88 -4.12 -0.54
CA VAL A 64 -10.56 -3.62 0.79
C VAL A 64 -11.77 -3.82 1.69
N LYS A 65 -11.56 -4.37 2.87
CA LYS A 65 -12.59 -4.64 3.88
C LYS A 65 -12.24 -3.99 5.21
N ASN A 66 -13.27 -3.56 5.93
CA ASN A 66 -13.16 -3.07 7.29
C ASN A 66 -13.06 -4.22 8.31
N PRO A 67 -12.86 -3.93 9.63
CA PRO A 67 -12.78 -4.95 10.68
C PRO A 67 -14.03 -5.85 10.80
N ASP A 68 -15.20 -5.35 10.42
CA ASP A 68 -16.46 -6.11 10.42
C ASP A 68 -16.62 -6.99 9.17
N GLY A 69 -15.66 -6.98 8.26
CA GLY A 69 -15.71 -7.71 7.00
C GLY A 69 -16.52 -7.04 5.90
N GLN A 70 -16.98 -5.82 6.13
CA GLN A 70 -17.71 -5.04 5.14
C GLN A 70 -16.77 -4.57 4.03
N LEU A 71 -17.20 -4.72 2.79
CA LEU A 71 -16.46 -4.28 1.62
C LEU A 71 -16.51 -2.76 1.51
N LEU A 72 -15.32 -2.13 1.60
CA LEU A 72 -15.17 -0.68 1.44
C LEU A 72 -14.86 -0.30 -0.01
N PHE A 73 -14.09 -1.13 -0.68
CA PHE A 73 -13.61 -0.88 -2.04
C PHE A 73 -13.45 -2.18 -2.81
N GLN A 74 -13.82 -2.15 -4.08
CA GLN A 74 -13.58 -3.24 -5.01
C GLN A 74 -13.31 -2.69 -6.41
N GLN A 75 -12.27 -3.18 -7.03
CA GLN A 75 -12.03 -3.02 -8.47
C GLN A 75 -11.76 -4.39 -9.09
N LEU A 76 -12.40 -4.65 -10.23
CA LEU A 76 -12.27 -5.89 -10.96
C LEU A 76 -11.56 -5.62 -12.29
N HIS A 77 -10.60 -6.49 -12.63
CA HIS A 77 -9.87 -6.44 -13.90
C HIS A 77 -9.25 -5.07 -14.20
N LYS A 78 -8.51 -4.51 -13.22
CA LYS A 78 -7.81 -3.23 -13.37
C LYS A 78 -6.30 -3.41 -13.32
N ASP A 79 -5.61 -2.65 -14.14
CA ASP A 79 -4.15 -2.60 -14.20
C ASP A 79 -3.54 -1.69 -13.13
N THR A 80 -4.29 -0.72 -12.66
CA THR A 80 -3.87 0.24 -11.63
C THR A 80 -5.06 0.73 -10.83
N GLY A 81 -4.81 1.16 -9.60
CA GLY A 81 -5.82 1.78 -8.75
C GLY A 81 -5.21 2.50 -7.56
N THR A 82 -5.97 3.48 -7.08
CA THR A 82 -5.69 4.18 -5.83
C THR A 82 -6.97 4.27 -5.03
N TYR A 83 -6.88 3.93 -3.75
CA TYR A 83 -7.99 4.03 -2.81
C TYR A 83 -7.52 4.69 -1.52
N GLU A 84 -8.25 5.73 -1.13
CA GLU A 84 -8.00 6.50 0.09
C GLU A 84 -9.22 6.41 0.98
N PHE A 85 -9.01 6.18 2.27
CA PHE A 85 -10.08 6.13 3.25
C PHE A 85 -9.60 6.53 4.65
N VAL A 86 -10.54 6.97 5.47
CA VAL A 86 -10.37 7.21 6.90
C VAL A 86 -11.00 6.05 7.66
N ALA A 87 -10.29 5.52 8.65
CA ALA A 87 -10.81 4.44 9.48
C ALA A 87 -11.97 4.94 10.35
N GLU A 88 -13.13 4.33 10.20
CA GLU A 88 -14.34 4.61 10.99
C GLU A 88 -14.48 3.65 12.18
N LEU A 89 -13.73 2.56 12.18
CA LEU A 89 -13.72 1.54 13.22
C LEU A 89 -12.28 1.22 13.63
N ASP A 90 -12.10 0.94 14.91
CA ASP A 90 -10.85 0.35 15.40
C ASP A 90 -10.78 -1.11 14.97
N GLY A 91 -9.59 -1.55 14.56
CA GLY A 91 -9.34 -2.95 14.27
C GLY A 91 -8.64 -3.18 12.94
N ARG A 92 -8.77 -4.41 12.45
CA ARG A 92 -8.00 -4.90 11.31
C ARG A 92 -8.72 -4.63 10.00
N TYR A 93 -8.09 -3.82 9.16
CA TYR A 93 -8.47 -3.60 7.76
C TYR A 93 -7.71 -4.58 6.89
N THR A 94 -8.39 -5.18 5.92
CA THR A 94 -7.82 -6.18 5.03
C THR A 94 -7.90 -5.71 3.59
N TYR A 95 -6.80 -5.81 2.86
CA TYR A 95 -6.75 -5.53 1.44
C TYR A 95 -6.16 -6.72 0.69
N CYS A 96 -6.85 -7.14 -0.35
CA CYS A 96 -6.58 -8.36 -1.09
C CYS A 96 -6.37 -8.07 -2.57
N PHE A 97 -5.40 -8.78 -3.15
CA PHE A 97 -5.17 -8.84 -4.59
C PHE A 97 -5.47 -10.26 -5.06
N SER A 98 -6.35 -10.39 -6.04
CA SER A 98 -6.81 -11.69 -6.53
C SER A 98 -6.54 -11.86 -8.02
N ASN A 99 -5.99 -13.02 -8.38
CA ASN A 99 -5.83 -13.52 -9.73
C ASN A 99 -6.71 -14.76 -9.97
N ASP A 100 -7.82 -14.87 -9.27
CA ASP A 100 -8.71 -16.04 -9.33
C ASP A 100 -9.34 -16.25 -10.71
N PHE A 101 -9.51 -15.16 -11.47
CA PHE A 101 -10.08 -15.20 -12.81
C PHE A 101 -9.09 -15.67 -13.90
N SER A 102 -7.79 -15.75 -13.61
CA SER A 102 -6.77 -16.23 -14.54
C SER A 102 -6.41 -17.67 -14.24
N SER A 103 -6.50 -18.53 -15.22
CA SER A 103 -6.14 -19.96 -15.09
C SER A 103 -4.73 -20.28 -15.56
N VAL A 104 -4.06 -19.38 -16.26
CA VAL A 104 -2.82 -19.68 -17.01
C VAL A 104 -1.67 -18.70 -16.72
N THR A 105 -1.96 -17.47 -16.31
CA THR A 105 -0.96 -16.40 -16.28
C THR A 105 -0.69 -15.93 -14.86
N ASP A 106 0.58 -15.92 -14.47
CA ASP A 106 1.05 -15.23 -13.27
C ASP A 106 0.91 -13.72 -13.43
N LYS A 107 0.65 -13.01 -12.34
CA LYS A 107 0.55 -11.56 -12.30
C LYS A 107 1.58 -10.98 -11.34
N THR A 108 2.29 -9.96 -11.76
CA THR A 108 3.19 -9.21 -10.90
C THR A 108 2.55 -7.88 -10.54
N VAL A 109 2.28 -7.68 -9.25
CA VAL A 109 1.64 -6.47 -8.72
C VAL A 109 2.65 -5.70 -7.88
N ARG A 110 2.79 -4.41 -8.15
CA ARG A 110 3.51 -3.48 -7.30
C ARG A 110 2.49 -2.67 -6.51
N TRP A 111 2.65 -2.58 -5.21
CA TRP A 111 1.73 -1.83 -4.38
C TRP A 111 2.44 -1.06 -3.27
N VAL A 112 1.79 -0.01 -2.81
CA VAL A 112 2.22 0.83 -1.69
C VAL A 112 1.00 1.10 -0.82
N GLY A 113 1.11 0.80 0.47
CA GLY A 113 0.18 1.24 1.48
C GLY A 113 0.84 2.33 2.33
N ALA A 114 0.22 3.49 2.42
CA ALA A 114 0.66 4.58 3.28
C ALA A 114 -0.42 4.87 4.32
N ARG A 115 -0.03 4.89 5.59
CA ARG A 115 -0.91 5.22 6.72
C ARG A 115 -0.46 6.51 7.38
N SER A 116 -1.41 7.39 7.67
CA SER A 116 -1.24 8.58 8.48
C SER A 116 -2.01 8.41 9.80
N LEU A 117 -1.36 8.69 10.92
CA LEU A 117 -1.97 8.60 12.25
C LEU A 117 -2.70 9.90 12.58
N SER A 118 -3.90 9.80 13.18
CA SER A 118 -4.75 10.93 13.50
C SER A 118 -4.19 11.86 14.58
N ASP A 119 -3.27 11.38 15.44
CA ASP A 119 -2.87 12.09 16.66
C ASP A 119 -1.47 12.72 16.66
N THR A 120 -0.67 12.54 15.65
CA THR A 120 0.62 13.25 15.53
C THR A 120 1.07 13.20 14.08
N ALA A 121 1.64 14.30 13.60
CA ALA A 121 2.28 14.41 12.28
C ALA A 121 3.52 13.49 12.17
N SER A 122 3.33 12.21 12.41
CA SER A 122 4.31 11.14 12.21
C SER A 122 3.84 10.33 11.03
N THR A 123 4.31 10.74 9.88
CA THR A 123 4.16 9.95 8.65
C THR A 123 4.86 8.61 8.87
N CYS A 124 4.11 7.60 9.25
CA CYS A 124 4.59 6.23 9.21
C CYS A 124 4.51 5.77 7.76
N THR A 125 5.59 5.95 7.05
CA THR A 125 5.73 5.44 5.69
C THR A 125 6.03 3.95 5.80
N VAL A 126 5.07 3.15 5.37
CA VAL A 126 5.19 1.70 5.17
C VAL A 126 5.37 0.88 6.46
N CYS A 127 4.26 0.49 7.07
CA CYS A 127 4.28 -0.65 7.98
C CYS A 127 4.05 -1.92 7.17
N CYS A 128 5.15 -2.61 6.88
CA CYS A 128 5.11 -3.97 6.37
C CYS A 128 5.38 -4.94 7.50
N ILE A 129 4.55 -5.91 7.57
CA ILE A 129 4.87 -7.17 8.26
C ILE A 129 4.88 -8.27 7.25
#